data_e4411c6581d18c8a93ea3fb10486ffcc
#
_entry.id   e4411c6581d18c8a93ea3fb10486ffcc
#
_cell.length_a   1.000
_cell.length_b   1.000
_cell.length_c   1.000
_cell.angle_alpha   90.00
_cell.angle_beta   90.00
_cell.angle_gamma   90.00
#
_symmetry.space_group_name_H-M   'P 1'
#
loop_
_entity.id
_entity.type
_entity.pdbx_description
1 polymer ?
#
loop_
_entity_poly.entity_id
_entity_poly.type
_entity_poly.pdbx_seq_one_letter_code
_entity_poly.pdbx_strand_id
1 'polypeptide(L)'
;MDTGEGVTALNIVTLPDKRRGAFGRVFGAYGIPDKYIGGGNVNIFNNDRRISVIGLVNNVSRQNFSFEDILGTTEESNSRTSNKNFMVRPMDGISTVQAVGVNYSDDWGKKGKVTASYFFNRTDNHNTSQSDKQTFTASDKLVLYNDENRSKALNLNHRFNSRIDYRFSERHSMMMRTSFSLQDNNARNELLSLSLIHI
;
A
#
# COMPACT_ATOMS: atom_id res chain seq x y z
N MET A 1 29.60 32.64 2.33
CA MET A 1 30.20 31.36 1.93
C MET A 1 29.06 30.51 1.39
N ASP A 2 28.99 30.42 0.07
CA ASP A 2 27.98 29.66 -0.65
C ASP A 2 28.46 28.21 -0.74
N THR A 3 27.86 27.32 0.00
CA THR A 3 28.11 25.88 -0.10
C THR A 3 27.27 25.33 -1.24
N GLY A 4 27.76 25.49 -2.47
CA GLY A 4 27.15 24.98 -3.67
C GLY A 4 27.08 23.45 -3.67
N GLU A 5 26.06 22.86 -3.10
CA GLU A 5 25.69 21.49 -3.42
C GLU A 5 25.06 21.45 -4.82
N GLY A 6 25.92 21.22 -5.80
CA GLY A 6 25.49 21.02 -7.18
C GLY A 6 24.69 19.72 -7.30
N VAL A 7 23.38 19.82 -7.45
CA VAL A 7 22.54 18.67 -7.82
C VAL A 7 22.84 18.31 -9.27
N THR A 8 23.55 17.21 -9.50
CA THR A 8 23.80 16.70 -10.84
C THR A 8 22.58 15.90 -11.27
N ALA A 9 21.79 16.42 -12.20
CA ALA A 9 20.68 15.70 -12.82
C ALA A 9 21.15 15.05 -14.12
N LEU A 10 21.04 13.73 -14.20
CA LEU A 10 21.28 12.98 -15.43
C LEU A 10 19.94 12.79 -16.17
N ASN A 11 19.78 13.47 -17.31
CA ASN A 11 18.61 13.28 -18.17
C ASN A 11 18.92 12.23 -19.24
N ILE A 12 18.34 11.04 -19.11
CA ILE A 12 18.50 9.96 -20.09
C ILE A 12 17.31 9.98 -21.03
N VAL A 13 17.52 10.32 -22.28
CA VAL A 13 16.49 10.32 -23.32
C VAL A 13 16.62 9.04 -24.16
N THR A 14 15.59 8.20 -24.14
CA THR A 14 15.55 6.98 -24.95
C THR A 14 15.28 7.30 -26.41
N LEU A 15 15.96 6.63 -27.32
CA LEU A 15 15.75 6.75 -28.76
C LEU A 15 14.29 6.40 -29.14
N PRO A 16 13.68 7.08 -30.13
CA PRO A 16 12.27 6.90 -30.46
C PRO A 16 11.88 5.46 -30.84
N ASP A 17 12.77 4.73 -31.48
CA ASP A 17 12.60 3.33 -31.90
C ASP A 17 12.75 2.31 -30.75
N LYS A 18 13.29 2.74 -29.60
CA LYS A 18 13.51 1.91 -28.40
C LYS A 18 12.49 2.17 -27.28
N ARG A 19 11.42 2.90 -27.56
CA ARG A 19 10.40 3.28 -26.57
C ARG A 19 9.32 2.21 -26.35
N ARG A 20 9.59 0.96 -26.73
CA ARG A 20 8.67 -0.16 -26.55
C ARG A 20 9.36 -1.28 -25.80
N GLY A 21 8.70 -1.77 -24.77
CA GLY A 21 9.24 -2.87 -23.98
C GLY A 21 8.33 -3.26 -22.85
N ALA A 22 8.60 -4.41 -22.29
CA ALA A 22 7.99 -4.87 -21.08
C ALA A 22 9.08 -5.41 -20.16
N PHE A 23 9.00 -5.09 -18.89
CA PHE A 23 9.84 -5.68 -17.87
C PHE A 23 9.02 -5.92 -16.61
N GLY A 24 9.47 -6.87 -15.83
CA GLY A 24 8.77 -7.18 -14.59
C GLY A 24 9.61 -8.05 -13.68
N ARG A 25 9.12 -8.21 -12.49
CA ARG A 25 9.72 -9.05 -11.46
C ARG A 25 8.62 -9.88 -10.83
N VAL A 26 8.88 -11.15 -10.61
CA VAL A 26 8.00 -12.06 -9.86
C VAL A 26 8.84 -12.70 -8.76
N PHE A 27 8.26 -12.83 -7.59
CA PHE A 27 8.88 -13.50 -6.46
C PHE A 27 7.85 -14.36 -5.73
N GLY A 28 8.34 -15.40 -5.10
CA GLY A 28 7.53 -16.28 -4.27
C GLY A 28 8.40 -17.01 -3.26
N ALA A 29 7.85 -17.25 -2.08
CA ALA A 29 8.48 -18.06 -1.05
C ALA A 29 7.41 -18.83 -0.27
N TYR A 30 7.79 -20.02 0.19
CA TYR A 30 6.99 -20.86 1.05
C TYR A 30 7.79 -21.24 2.28
N GLY A 31 7.17 -21.22 3.44
CA GLY A 31 7.77 -21.55 4.73
C GLY A 31 6.91 -22.48 5.56
N ILE A 32 7.53 -23.18 6.49
CA ILE A 32 6.86 -24.13 7.39
C ILE A 32 6.47 -23.42 8.70
N PRO A 33 5.29 -23.68 9.27
CA PRO A 33 4.13 -24.35 8.71
C PRO A 33 3.26 -23.35 7.91
N ASP A 34 2.86 -23.70 6.70
CA ASP A 34 1.85 -22.99 5.88
C ASP A 34 2.04 -21.48 5.71
N LYS A 35 3.29 -20.99 5.72
CA LYS A 35 3.61 -19.59 5.43
C LYS A 35 3.93 -19.40 3.97
N TYR A 36 3.33 -18.38 3.36
CA TYR A 36 3.59 -18.09 1.96
C TYR A 36 3.65 -16.58 1.70
N ILE A 37 4.41 -16.23 0.70
CA ILE A 37 4.42 -14.90 0.10
C ILE A 37 4.65 -15.04 -1.39
N GLY A 38 3.88 -14.31 -2.17
CA GLY A 38 4.04 -14.22 -3.61
C GLY A 38 3.68 -12.82 -4.08
N GLY A 39 4.34 -12.39 -5.11
CA GLY A 39 4.06 -11.08 -5.67
C GLY A 39 4.89 -10.81 -6.90
N GLY A 40 4.65 -9.65 -7.47
CA GLY A 40 5.40 -9.20 -8.63
C GLY A 40 4.85 -7.92 -9.20
N ASN A 41 5.60 -7.38 -10.12
CA ASN A 41 5.21 -6.25 -10.93
C ASN A 41 5.51 -6.50 -12.40
N VAL A 42 4.68 -5.93 -13.26
CA VAL A 42 4.89 -5.92 -14.71
C VAL A 42 4.68 -4.49 -15.20
N ASN A 43 5.63 -3.99 -15.95
CA ASN A 43 5.61 -2.66 -16.54
C ASN A 43 5.70 -2.80 -18.07
N ILE A 44 4.74 -2.23 -18.76
CA ILE A 44 4.62 -2.25 -20.21
C ILE A 44 4.71 -0.83 -20.72
N PHE A 45 5.65 -0.59 -21.61
CA PHE A 45 5.87 0.70 -22.26
C PHE A 45 5.59 0.57 -23.76
N ASN A 46 4.83 1.50 -24.27
CA ASN A 46 4.58 1.59 -25.71
C ASN A 46 4.51 3.06 -26.10
N ASN A 47 5.66 3.64 -26.46
CA ASN A 47 5.86 5.08 -26.66
C ASN A 47 5.51 5.88 -25.38
N ASP A 48 4.45 6.68 -25.42
CA ASP A 48 3.99 7.52 -24.32
C ASP A 48 3.06 6.75 -23.35
N ARG A 49 2.56 5.59 -23.82
CA ARG A 49 1.70 4.73 -23.00
C ARG A 49 2.52 3.89 -22.02
N ARG A 50 2.10 3.90 -20.79
CA ARG A 50 2.66 3.08 -19.70
C ARG A 50 1.55 2.41 -18.94
N ILE A 51 1.70 1.12 -18.76
CA ILE A 51 0.81 0.29 -17.94
C ILE A 51 1.70 -0.43 -16.95
N SER A 52 1.40 -0.28 -15.67
CA SER A 52 2.07 -0.99 -14.60
C SER A 52 1.07 -1.75 -13.78
N VAL A 53 1.31 -3.02 -13.57
CA VAL A 53 0.51 -3.89 -12.72
C VAL A 53 1.39 -4.43 -11.60
N ILE A 54 0.91 -4.36 -10.37
CA ILE A 54 1.60 -4.88 -9.19
C ILE A 54 0.65 -5.76 -8.40
N GLY A 55 1.14 -6.87 -7.88
CA GLY A 55 0.37 -7.81 -7.07
C GLY A 55 1.17 -8.33 -5.89
N LEU A 56 0.47 -8.58 -4.78
CA LEU A 56 1.04 -9.16 -3.57
C LEU A 56 -0.01 -10.05 -2.89
N VAL A 57 0.40 -11.25 -2.52
CA VAL A 57 -0.39 -12.16 -1.70
C VAL A 57 0.51 -12.78 -0.64
N ASN A 58 0.09 -12.77 0.61
CA ASN A 58 0.86 -13.41 1.68
C ASN A 58 0.03 -13.64 2.95
N ASN A 59 0.54 -14.51 3.83
CA ASN A 59 0.05 -14.72 5.18
C ASN A 59 1.18 -14.54 6.25
N VAL A 60 2.18 -13.75 5.90
CA VAL A 60 3.32 -13.43 6.78
C VAL A 60 3.25 -11.98 7.29
N SER A 61 2.06 -11.42 7.34
CA SER A 61 1.78 -10.06 7.82
C SER A 61 2.51 -8.93 7.07
N ARG A 62 2.93 -9.17 5.82
CA ARG A 62 3.45 -8.12 4.96
C ARG A 62 2.29 -7.35 4.35
N GLN A 63 1.95 -6.24 4.94
CA GLN A 63 0.75 -5.48 4.60
C GLN A 63 0.93 -4.53 3.41
N ASN A 64 2.15 -4.12 3.14
CA ASN A 64 2.45 -3.11 2.13
C ASN A 64 3.42 -3.61 1.07
N PHE A 65 3.31 -3.05 -0.12
CA PHE A 65 4.35 -3.17 -1.14
C PHE A 65 5.64 -2.52 -0.64
N SER A 66 6.79 -3.12 -0.99
CA SER A 66 8.07 -2.48 -0.73
C SER A 66 8.26 -1.28 -1.68
N PHE A 67 9.15 -0.38 -1.30
CA PHE A 67 9.53 0.74 -2.18
C PHE A 67 10.08 0.25 -3.53
N GLU A 68 10.80 -0.86 -3.52
CA GLU A 68 11.32 -1.51 -4.74
C GLU A 68 10.22 -2.08 -5.63
N ASP A 69 9.11 -2.53 -5.05
CA ASP A 69 7.96 -3.02 -5.79
C ASP A 69 7.23 -1.87 -6.51
N ILE A 70 7.32 -0.65 -5.97
CA ILE A 70 6.62 0.53 -6.47
C ILE A 70 7.49 1.35 -7.45
N LEU A 71 8.82 1.32 -7.32
CA LEU A 71 9.77 2.12 -8.13
C LEU A 71 9.61 1.94 -9.64
N GLY A 72 9.12 0.77 -10.08
CA GLY A 72 8.83 0.55 -11.49
C GLY A 72 7.53 1.23 -11.98
N THR A 73 6.71 1.78 -11.09
CA THR A 73 5.37 2.28 -11.42
C THR A 73 5.25 3.80 -11.38
N THR A 74 6.21 4.50 -10.80
CA THR A 74 6.15 5.95 -10.62
C THR A 74 7.22 6.67 -11.40
N GLU A 75 6.84 7.30 -12.50
CA GLU A 75 7.60 8.41 -13.03
C GLU A 75 7.18 9.71 -12.36
N GLU A 76 8.15 10.56 -12.19
CA GLU A 76 7.98 11.94 -11.77
C GLU A 76 7.08 12.10 -10.55
N SER A 77 7.53 11.72 -9.41
CA SER A 77 7.02 12.44 -8.28
C SER A 77 8.12 12.75 -7.28
N ASN A 78 8.47 14.00 -7.21
CA ASN A 78 8.84 14.69 -6.01
C ASN A 78 7.81 14.47 -4.89
N SER A 79 7.03 13.41 -4.90
CA SER A 79 6.00 13.24 -3.91
C SER A 79 6.16 11.92 -3.17
N ARG A 80 6.79 12.03 -2.00
CA ARG A 80 6.54 11.13 -0.88
C ARG A 80 5.03 10.88 -0.63
N THR A 81 4.18 11.65 -1.30
CA THR A 81 2.70 11.60 -1.24
C THR A 81 2.11 10.52 -2.14
N SER A 82 2.74 10.17 -3.27
CA SER A 82 2.20 9.16 -4.20
C SER A 82 2.21 7.75 -3.61
N ASN A 83 3.20 7.44 -2.79
CA ASN A 83 3.32 6.12 -2.17
C ASN A 83 2.25 5.85 -1.09
N LYS A 84 1.65 6.90 -0.53
CA LYS A 84 0.57 6.76 0.47
C LYS A 84 -0.69 6.11 -0.09
N ASN A 85 -0.91 6.19 -1.40
CA ASN A 85 -2.09 5.58 -2.03
C ASN A 85 -2.06 4.06 -2.01
N PHE A 86 -0.87 3.46 -1.90
CA PHE A 86 -0.65 2.02 -1.87
C PHE A 86 -0.31 1.49 -0.48
N MET A 87 -0.28 2.36 0.54
CA MET A 87 0.02 1.98 1.91
C MET A 87 -1.24 1.76 2.72
N VAL A 88 -1.24 0.69 3.48
CA VAL A 88 -2.24 0.34 4.49
C VAL A 88 -1.61 0.53 5.87
N ARG A 89 -2.36 0.96 6.85
CA ARG A 89 -1.85 1.06 8.22
C ARG A 89 -1.48 -0.32 8.74
N PRO A 90 -0.29 -0.49 9.33
CA PRO A 90 0.06 -1.73 10.00
C PRO A 90 -0.94 -2.07 11.11
N MET A 91 -1.27 -3.35 11.22
CA MET A 91 -2.15 -3.89 12.26
C MET A 91 -1.36 -4.96 13.01
N ASP A 92 -1.52 -5.00 14.32
CA ASP A 92 -0.92 -6.04 15.16
C ASP A 92 -1.58 -7.39 14.89
N GLY A 93 -0.84 -8.46 15.07
CA GLY A 93 -1.31 -9.83 14.87
C GLY A 93 -0.87 -10.44 13.53
N ILE A 94 -1.53 -11.53 13.16
CA ILE A 94 -1.25 -12.26 11.93
C ILE A 94 -2.23 -11.81 10.85
N SER A 95 -1.69 -11.28 9.75
CA SER A 95 -2.49 -10.80 8.64
C SER A 95 -2.27 -11.63 7.39
N THR A 96 -3.38 -12.00 6.75
CA THR A 96 -3.39 -12.47 5.36
C THR A 96 -3.73 -11.30 4.46
N VAL A 97 -2.89 -11.04 3.47
CA VAL A 97 -2.99 -9.87 2.61
C VAL A 97 -3.09 -10.28 1.15
N GLN A 98 -4.01 -9.67 0.43
CA GLN A 98 -4.14 -9.74 -1.02
C GLN A 98 -4.24 -8.32 -1.54
N ALA A 99 -3.31 -7.92 -2.39
CA ALA A 99 -3.29 -6.57 -2.93
C ALA A 99 -2.96 -6.56 -4.42
N VAL A 100 -3.65 -5.70 -5.15
CA VAL A 100 -3.43 -5.48 -6.59
C VAL A 100 -3.45 -3.98 -6.86
N GLY A 101 -2.47 -3.52 -7.60
CA GLY A 101 -2.39 -2.15 -8.07
C GLY A 101 -2.24 -2.11 -9.59
N VAL A 102 -2.90 -1.15 -10.22
CA VAL A 102 -2.78 -0.89 -11.66
C VAL A 102 -2.57 0.61 -11.85
N ASN A 103 -1.54 0.96 -12.60
CA ASN A 103 -1.28 2.32 -13.02
C ASN A 103 -1.31 2.40 -14.55
N TYR A 104 -1.96 3.42 -15.05
CA TYR A 104 -2.02 3.76 -16.46
C TYR A 104 -1.58 5.20 -16.66
N SER A 105 -0.72 5.45 -17.63
CA SER A 105 -0.36 6.79 -18.09
C SER A 105 -0.24 6.77 -19.61
N ASP A 106 -0.83 7.76 -20.26
CA ASP A 106 -0.76 7.91 -21.73
C ASP A 106 -0.86 9.37 -22.10
N ASP A 107 -0.17 9.74 -23.18
CA ASP A 107 -0.31 11.04 -23.78
C ASP A 107 -1.25 10.93 -24.99
N TRP A 108 -2.42 11.58 -24.90
CA TRP A 108 -3.42 11.58 -25.97
C TRP A 108 -3.08 12.66 -27.00
N GLY A 109 -2.13 12.31 -27.86
CA GLY A 109 -1.56 13.23 -28.83
C GLY A 109 -0.77 14.35 -28.16
N LYS A 110 -0.72 15.52 -28.82
CA LYS A 110 0.04 16.69 -28.33
C LYS A 110 -0.72 17.53 -27.28
N LYS A 111 -1.97 17.21 -27.02
CA LYS A 111 -2.88 18.08 -26.25
C LYS A 111 -3.37 17.51 -24.95
N GLY A 112 -3.33 16.20 -24.79
CA GLY A 112 -3.88 15.54 -23.61
C GLY A 112 -2.88 14.63 -22.93
N LYS A 113 -2.90 14.61 -21.59
CA LYS A 113 -2.21 13.61 -20.77
C LYS A 113 -3.20 13.03 -19.79
N VAL A 114 -3.25 11.71 -19.73
CA VAL A 114 -4.12 10.97 -18.82
C VAL A 114 -3.28 10.08 -17.94
N THR A 115 -3.52 10.17 -16.64
CA THR A 115 -2.98 9.22 -15.67
C THR A 115 -4.12 8.66 -14.84
N ALA A 116 -4.13 7.37 -14.60
CA ALA A 116 -5.10 6.70 -13.75
C ALA A 116 -4.41 5.64 -12.90
N SER A 117 -4.86 5.48 -11.67
CA SER A 117 -4.41 4.42 -10.79
C SER A 117 -5.59 3.79 -10.07
N TYR A 118 -5.55 2.49 -9.97
CA TYR A 118 -6.49 1.72 -9.17
C TYR A 118 -5.72 0.83 -8.21
N PHE A 119 -6.18 0.78 -6.98
CA PHE A 119 -5.62 -0.05 -5.94
C PHE A 119 -6.71 -0.80 -5.21
N PHE A 120 -6.54 -2.10 -5.10
CA PHE A 120 -7.35 -3.00 -4.29
C PHE A 120 -6.47 -3.63 -3.21
N ASN A 121 -6.99 -3.68 -1.99
CA ASN A 121 -6.36 -4.39 -0.88
C ASN A 121 -7.43 -5.08 -0.04
N ARG A 122 -7.18 -6.35 0.26
CA ARG A 122 -7.92 -7.13 1.25
C ARG A 122 -6.95 -7.58 2.32
N THR A 123 -7.25 -7.23 3.55
CA THR A 123 -6.48 -7.66 4.73
C THR A 123 -7.40 -8.39 5.70
N ASP A 124 -7.10 -9.64 5.99
CA ASP A 124 -7.74 -10.44 7.02
C ASP A 124 -6.76 -10.57 8.18
N ASN A 125 -7.06 -9.95 9.29
CA ASN A 125 -6.20 -9.86 10.46
C ASN A 125 -6.78 -10.64 11.64
N HIS A 126 -5.93 -11.41 12.28
CA HIS A 126 -6.24 -12.13 13.50
C HIS A 126 -5.21 -11.76 14.57
N ASN A 127 -5.68 -11.24 15.68
CA ASN A 127 -4.82 -10.92 16.82
C ASN A 127 -5.36 -11.59 18.08
N THR A 128 -4.48 -12.22 18.83
CA THR A 128 -4.76 -12.73 20.17
C THR A 128 -3.71 -12.15 21.10
N SER A 129 -4.16 -11.37 22.08
CA SER A 129 -3.30 -10.82 23.12
C SER A 129 -3.75 -11.32 24.48
N GLN A 130 -2.79 -11.70 25.29
CA GLN A 130 -2.98 -12.07 26.69
C GLN A 130 -2.23 -11.07 27.55
N SER A 131 -2.90 -10.59 28.61
CA SER A 131 -2.34 -9.63 29.55
C SER A 131 -2.61 -10.10 30.95
N ASP A 132 -1.54 -10.28 31.72
CA ASP A 132 -1.58 -10.56 33.14
C ASP A 132 -1.23 -9.30 33.91
N LYS A 133 -2.18 -8.80 34.69
CA LYS A 133 -2.03 -7.57 35.47
C LYS A 133 -2.18 -7.87 36.95
N GLN A 134 -1.25 -7.36 37.72
CA GLN A 134 -1.29 -7.43 39.18
C GLN A 134 -1.50 -6.03 39.75
N THR A 135 -2.46 -5.87 40.63
CA THR A 135 -2.76 -4.59 41.24
C THR A 135 -2.93 -4.80 42.76
N PHE A 136 -2.27 -3.95 43.54
CA PHE A 136 -2.48 -3.88 44.98
C PHE A 136 -3.57 -2.87 45.27
N THR A 137 -4.55 -3.29 46.07
CA THR A 137 -5.60 -2.37 46.55
C THR A 137 -5.09 -1.53 47.73
N ALA A 138 -5.79 -0.48 48.09
CA ALA A 138 -5.47 0.37 49.23
C ALA A 138 -5.45 -0.38 50.59
N SER A 139 -6.00 -1.60 50.65
CA SER A 139 -5.98 -2.51 51.78
C SER A 139 -4.96 -3.65 51.65
N ASP A 140 -3.91 -3.45 50.87
CA ASP A 140 -2.81 -4.41 50.62
C ASP A 140 -3.25 -5.78 50.08
N LYS A 141 -4.43 -5.86 49.53
CA LYS A 141 -4.89 -7.08 48.83
C LYS A 141 -4.38 -7.14 47.42
N LEU A 142 -3.86 -8.28 47.03
CA LEU A 142 -3.42 -8.54 45.67
C LEU A 142 -4.64 -8.93 44.79
N VAL A 143 -4.86 -8.21 43.71
CA VAL A 143 -5.83 -8.55 42.69
C VAL A 143 -5.07 -8.93 41.44
N LEU A 144 -5.33 -10.11 40.94
CA LEU A 144 -4.77 -10.65 39.71
C LEU A 144 -5.85 -10.53 38.61
N TYR A 145 -5.51 -9.91 37.49
CA TYR A 145 -6.34 -9.88 36.29
C TYR A 145 -5.65 -10.67 35.21
N ASN A 146 -6.38 -11.57 34.59
CA ASN A 146 -5.95 -12.27 33.38
C ASN A 146 -6.96 -11.91 32.28
N ASP A 147 -6.48 -11.18 31.31
CA ASP A 147 -7.29 -10.69 30.19
C ASP A 147 -6.81 -11.38 28.90
N GLU A 148 -7.71 -12.07 28.23
CA GLU A 148 -7.50 -12.59 26.89
C GLU A 148 -8.37 -11.80 25.90
N ASN A 149 -7.74 -11.13 24.95
CA ASN A 149 -8.40 -10.38 23.91
C ASN A 149 -8.15 -11.05 22.56
N ARG A 150 -9.22 -11.43 21.88
CA ARG A 150 -9.22 -11.99 20.53
C ARG A 150 -9.88 -11.01 19.58
N SER A 151 -9.15 -10.53 18.59
CA SER A 151 -9.69 -9.67 17.57
C SER A 151 -9.55 -10.27 16.17
N LYS A 152 -10.60 -10.12 15.37
CA LYS A 152 -10.61 -10.44 13.95
C LYS A 152 -11.07 -9.20 13.20
N ALA A 153 -10.33 -8.84 12.15
CA ALA A 153 -10.69 -7.70 11.34
C ALA A 153 -10.49 -8.02 9.85
N LEU A 154 -11.56 -7.92 9.09
CA LEU A 154 -11.52 -7.98 7.63
C LEU A 154 -11.62 -6.55 7.10
N ASN A 155 -10.65 -6.13 6.32
CA ASN A 155 -10.60 -4.81 5.73
C ASN A 155 -10.46 -4.92 4.21
N LEU A 156 -11.39 -4.31 3.49
CA LEU A 156 -11.42 -4.21 2.04
C LEU A 156 -11.26 -2.74 1.65
N ASN A 157 -10.29 -2.45 0.80
CA ASN A 157 -10.04 -1.10 0.32
C ASN A 157 -10.01 -1.08 -1.20
N HIS A 158 -10.74 -0.14 -1.77
CA HIS A 158 -10.69 0.21 -3.18
C HIS A 158 -10.33 1.69 -3.29
N ARG A 159 -9.30 2.00 -4.05
CA ARG A 159 -8.89 3.39 -4.30
C ARG A 159 -8.68 3.58 -5.79
N PHE A 160 -9.33 4.58 -6.31
CA PHE A 160 -9.18 5.01 -7.69
C PHE A 160 -8.78 6.48 -7.72
N ASN A 161 -7.74 6.80 -8.49
CA ASN A 161 -7.33 8.17 -8.74
C ASN A 161 -7.14 8.34 -10.23
N SER A 162 -7.57 9.47 -10.77
CA SER A 162 -7.26 9.84 -12.14
C SER A 162 -6.93 11.32 -12.25
N ARG A 163 -6.14 11.63 -13.23
CA ARG A 163 -5.80 13.00 -13.62
C ARG A 163 -5.80 13.08 -15.14
N ILE A 164 -6.51 14.05 -15.64
CA ILE A 164 -6.61 14.39 -17.06
C ILE A 164 -6.16 15.83 -17.21
N ASP A 165 -5.08 16.05 -17.93
CA ASP A 165 -4.62 17.37 -18.34
C ASP A 165 -4.90 17.49 -19.82
N TYR A 166 -5.66 18.51 -20.23
CA TYR A 166 -6.01 18.72 -21.62
C TYR A 166 -5.84 20.19 -22.03
N ARG A 167 -5.15 20.42 -23.13
CA ARG A 167 -4.90 21.74 -23.70
C ARG A 167 -5.78 21.94 -24.93
N PHE A 168 -6.79 22.78 -24.81
CA PHE A 168 -7.69 23.12 -25.93
C PHE A 168 -6.99 24.02 -26.95
N SER A 169 -6.24 25.04 -26.45
CA SER A 169 -5.48 26.00 -27.24
C SER A 169 -4.25 26.45 -26.46
N GLU A 170 -3.43 27.31 -27.04
CA GLU A 170 -2.27 27.91 -26.36
C GLU A 170 -2.64 28.69 -25.09
N ARG A 171 -3.88 29.23 -25.07
CA ARG A 171 -4.37 30.06 -23.95
C ARG A 171 -5.34 29.34 -23.01
N HIS A 172 -5.81 28.16 -23.37
CA HIS A 172 -6.83 27.44 -22.59
C HIS A 172 -6.39 26.01 -22.31
N SER A 173 -6.32 25.68 -21.04
CA SER A 173 -6.05 24.31 -20.57
C SER A 173 -7.01 23.94 -19.45
N MET A 174 -7.30 22.68 -19.34
CA MET A 174 -8.13 22.09 -18.29
C MET A 174 -7.34 20.99 -17.58
N MET A 175 -7.42 20.99 -16.27
CA MET A 175 -6.94 19.89 -15.44
C MET A 175 -8.11 19.35 -14.61
N MET A 176 -8.35 18.05 -14.73
CA MET A 176 -9.36 17.35 -13.94
C MET A 176 -8.67 16.28 -13.09
N ARG A 177 -8.98 16.28 -11.81
CA ARG A 177 -8.54 15.24 -10.87
C ARG A 177 -9.75 14.58 -10.23
N THR A 178 -9.80 13.25 -10.30
CA THR A 178 -10.85 12.47 -9.65
C THR A 178 -10.20 11.51 -8.68
N SER A 179 -10.72 11.45 -7.47
CA SER A 179 -10.30 10.50 -6.45
C SER A 179 -11.53 9.84 -5.84
N PHE A 180 -11.52 8.52 -5.81
CA PHE A 180 -12.58 7.73 -5.20
C PHE A 180 -11.95 6.70 -4.28
N SER A 181 -12.47 6.59 -3.06
CA SER A 181 -12.03 5.60 -2.07
C SER A 181 -13.24 4.96 -1.42
N LEU A 182 -13.29 3.63 -1.49
CA LEU A 182 -14.28 2.82 -0.80
C LEU A 182 -13.56 1.89 0.16
N GLN A 183 -13.99 1.90 1.42
CA GLN A 183 -13.45 1.02 2.44
C GLN A 183 -14.61 0.32 3.15
N ASP A 184 -14.51 -1.00 3.25
CA ASP A 184 -15.37 -1.83 4.10
C ASP A 184 -14.51 -2.47 5.18
N ASN A 185 -14.92 -2.31 6.43
CA ASN A 185 -14.21 -2.85 7.59
C ASN A 185 -15.19 -3.57 8.50
N ASN A 186 -14.99 -4.86 8.63
CA ASN A 186 -15.75 -5.70 9.57
C ASN A 186 -14.79 -6.19 10.65
N ALA A 187 -15.01 -5.73 11.89
CA ALA A 187 -14.17 -6.08 13.03
C ALA A 187 -15.01 -6.69 14.15
N ARG A 188 -14.47 -7.76 14.73
CA ARG A 188 -15.03 -8.44 15.90
C ARG A 188 -13.97 -8.56 16.98
N ASN A 189 -14.31 -8.12 18.19
CA ASN A 189 -13.46 -8.24 19.37
C ASN A 189 -14.19 -9.06 20.43
N GLU A 190 -13.48 -9.99 21.01
CA GLU A 190 -13.92 -10.80 22.13
C GLU A 190 -12.91 -10.62 23.28
N LEU A 191 -13.40 -10.14 24.41
CA LEU A 191 -12.59 -9.97 25.63
C LEU A 191 -13.09 -10.96 26.67
N LEU A 192 -12.21 -11.82 27.14
CA LEU A 192 -12.40 -12.67 28.30
C LEU A 192 -11.52 -12.13 29.42
N SER A 193 -12.15 -11.65 30.51
CA SER A 193 -11.44 -11.13 31.65
C SER A 193 -11.77 -11.97 32.88
N LEU A 194 -10.74 -12.44 33.54
CA LEU A 194 -10.83 -13.17 34.81
C LEU A 194 -10.10 -12.39 35.87
N SER A 195 -10.78 -12.10 37.00
CA SER A 195 -10.14 -11.47 38.14
C SER A 195 -10.18 -12.38 39.36
N LEU A 196 -9.05 -12.55 40.02
CA LEU A 196 -8.89 -13.27 41.26
C LEU A 196 -8.42 -12.32 42.34
N ILE A 197 -9.18 -12.29 43.46
CA ILE A 197 -8.81 -11.51 44.64
C ILE A 197 -8.23 -12.52 45.64
N HIS A 198 -6.98 -12.33 46.00
CA HIS A 198 -6.37 -13.07 47.09
C HIS A 198 -6.63 -12.31 48.41
N ILE A 199 -7.32 -12.97 49.36
CA ILE A 199 -7.70 -12.39 50.64
C ILE A 199 -6.66 -12.80 51.69
#